data_8c1f2273d1f28c43e133230b7e789f55
#
_entry.id   8c1f2273d1f28c43e133230b7e789f55
#
_cell.length_a   1.000
_cell.length_b   1.000
_cell.length_c   1.000
_cell.angle_alpha   90.00
_cell.angle_beta   90.00
_cell.angle_gamma   90.00
#
_symmetry.space_group_name_H-M   'P 1'
#
loop_
_entity.id
_entity.type
_entity.pdbx_description
1 polymer ?
#
loop_
_entity_poly.entity_id
_entity_poly.type
_entity_poly.pdbx_seq_one_letter_code
_entity_poly.pdbx_strand_id
1 'polypeptide(L)'
;MATFKEMLKASMKSKDTEEWLDVYFTRPIGLVFTLLWKRLGVHPTVITILGMILGAAAGWMFWHSELEYNIWGVVLMMLSNFCDSTDGQLARLTGKKTLVGRVLDGFSADVTFFCVYFALSMRMMTELIPGTDVTWGPWIWVMAFMAGIMSHSPQCLLSDYYRQIHLFFLKGKEGSELDKSEEQWRIFREQPKKALFFRAFYYNYAKYCATQERRTKNFQLMMAEATNRYGAPLNLPAARSEERRVGKECV
;
A
#
# COMPACT_ATOMS: atom_id res chain seq x y z
N MET A 1 32.14 -1.07 -1.45
CA MET A 1 30.88 -0.92 -0.65
C MET A 1 29.99 0.07 -1.36
N ALA A 2 28.70 -0.20 -1.52
CA ALA A 2 27.77 0.77 -2.10
C ALA A 2 27.65 2.00 -1.18
N THR A 3 27.61 3.19 -1.75
CA THR A 3 27.43 4.43 -0.98
C THR A 3 26.01 4.51 -0.44
N PHE A 4 25.82 5.30 0.64
CA PHE A 4 24.48 5.53 1.22
C PHE A 4 23.48 6.00 0.15
N LYS A 5 23.90 6.87 -0.76
CA LYS A 5 23.07 7.39 -1.85
C LYS A 5 22.66 6.31 -2.86
N GLU A 6 23.56 5.38 -3.17
CA GLU A 6 23.26 4.22 -4.03
C GLU A 6 22.29 3.25 -3.36
N MET A 7 22.49 2.97 -2.06
CA MET A 7 21.57 2.14 -1.27
C MET A 7 20.19 2.78 -1.16
N LEU A 8 20.12 4.10 -0.94
CA LEU A 8 18.86 4.83 -0.91
C LEU A 8 18.13 4.73 -2.24
N LYS A 9 18.83 4.94 -3.38
CA LYS A 9 18.25 4.80 -4.72
C LYS A 9 17.76 3.36 -4.99
N ALA A 10 18.51 2.35 -4.55
CA ALA A 10 18.12 0.93 -4.70
C ALA A 10 16.94 0.53 -3.80
N SER A 11 16.74 1.24 -2.69
CA SER A 11 15.65 0.97 -1.74
C SER A 11 14.32 1.64 -2.12
N MET A 12 14.31 2.60 -3.04
CA MET A 12 13.09 3.29 -3.51
C MET A 12 12.39 2.52 -4.62
N LYS A 13 11.06 2.64 -4.71
CA LYS A 13 10.28 2.14 -5.87
C LYS A 13 10.56 3.01 -7.12
N SER A 14 10.33 4.31 -7.04
CA SER A 14 10.67 5.30 -8.07
C SER A 14 10.60 6.70 -7.47
N LYS A 15 11.49 7.61 -7.89
CA LYS A 15 11.43 9.02 -7.46
C LYS A 15 10.19 9.74 -7.97
N ASP A 16 9.66 9.32 -9.12
CA ASP A 16 8.53 9.98 -9.77
C ASP A 16 7.18 9.58 -9.14
N THR A 17 7.16 8.53 -8.33
CA THR A 17 5.95 8.01 -7.69
C THR A 17 5.93 8.17 -6.18
N GLU A 18 7.01 8.66 -5.59
CA GLU A 18 7.11 8.91 -4.14
C GLU A 18 6.92 10.40 -3.86
N GLU A 19 6.23 10.72 -2.77
CA GLU A 19 5.98 12.08 -2.35
C GLU A 19 7.27 12.77 -1.90
N TRP A 20 7.31 14.10 -1.96
CA TRP A 20 8.48 14.87 -1.55
C TRP A 20 8.93 14.55 -0.10
N LEU A 21 7.96 14.44 0.81
CA LEU A 21 8.22 14.11 2.22
C LEU A 21 8.85 12.72 2.36
N ASP A 22 8.38 11.75 1.57
CA ASP A 22 8.95 10.40 1.56
C ASP A 22 10.39 10.41 1.05
N VAL A 23 10.65 11.05 -0.07
CA VAL A 23 11.97 11.07 -0.70
C VAL A 23 13.03 11.71 0.19
N TYR A 24 12.68 12.82 0.86
CA TYR A 24 13.66 13.63 1.60
C TYR A 24 13.68 13.37 3.11
N PHE A 25 12.62 12.79 3.67
CA PHE A 25 12.51 12.56 5.12
C PHE A 25 12.32 11.08 5.45
N THR A 26 11.21 10.47 5.03
CA THR A 26 10.85 9.11 5.46
C THR A 26 11.83 8.07 4.95
N ARG A 27 12.24 8.14 3.67
CA ARG A 27 13.15 7.14 3.07
C ARG A 27 14.58 7.20 3.58
N PRO A 28 15.23 8.37 3.75
CA PRO A 28 16.56 8.43 4.34
C PRO A 28 16.60 7.92 5.78
N ILE A 29 15.64 8.32 6.62
CA ILE A 29 15.52 7.84 8.00
C ILE A 29 15.22 6.34 8.02
N GLY A 30 14.24 5.90 7.23
CA GLY A 30 13.89 4.49 7.06
C GLY A 30 15.08 3.64 6.63
N LEU A 31 15.98 4.16 5.76
CA LEU A 31 17.18 3.44 5.36
C LEU A 31 18.15 3.19 6.52
N VAL A 32 18.31 4.15 7.44
CA VAL A 32 19.15 3.95 8.64
C VAL A 32 18.63 2.77 9.45
N PHE A 33 17.32 2.74 9.72
CA PHE A 33 16.69 1.61 10.43
C PHE A 33 16.77 0.32 9.61
N THR A 34 16.58 0.39 8.30
CA THR A 34 16.71 -0.77 7.40
C THR A 34 18.10 -1.40 7.49
N LEU A 35 19.16 -0.59 7.52
CA LEU A 35 20.53 -1.10 7.66
C LEU A 35 20.77 -1.74 9.03
N LEU A 36 20.17 -1.19 10.09
CA LEU A 36 20.20 -1.79 11.42
C LEU A 36 19.48 -3.15 11.42
N TRP A 37 18.26 -3.24 10.91
CA TRP A 37 17.50 -4.49 10.82
C TRP A 37 18.20 -5.54 9.93
N LYS A 38 18.80 -5.08 8.82
CA LYS A 38 19.60 -5.95 7.96
C LYS A 38 20.77 -6.54 8.70
N ARG A 39 21.48 -5.73 9.51
CA ARG A 39 22.61 -6.20 10.34
C ARG A 39 22.18 -7.21 11.41
N LEU A 40 20.99 -7.01 11.99
CA LEU A 40 20.40 -7.91 12.97
C LEU A 40 19.76 -9.17 12.35
N GLY A 41 19.72 -9.26 11.01
CA GLY A 41 19.12 -10.41 10.30
C GLY A 41 17.60 -10.49 10.39
N VAL A 42 16.92 -9.41 10.79
CA VAL A 42 15.46 -9.38 10.95
C VAL A 42 14.76 -9.55 9.60
N HIS A 43 13.69 -10.36 9.59
CA HIS A 43 12.89 -10.56 8.37
C HIS A 43 11.93 -9.37 8.16
N PRO A 44 11.71 -8.89 6.91
CA PRO A 44 10.79 -7.78 6.63
C PRO A 44 9.41 -7.94 7.28
N THR A 45 8.82 -9.13 7.18
CA THR A 45 7.50 -9.44 7.78
C THR A 45 7.41 -9.15 9.29
N VAL A 46 8.51 -9.28 10.03
CA VAL A 46 8.53 -8.97 11.48
C VAL A 46 8.34 -7.48 11.69
N ILE A 47 8.91 -6.65 10.81
CA ILE A 47 8.78 -5.19 10.86
C ILE A 47 7.37 -4.76 10.47
N THR A 48 6.77 -5.40 9.46
CA THR A 48 5.36 -5.21 9.10
C THR A 48 4.43 -5.49 10.28
N ILE A 49 4.64 -6.63 10.98
CA ILE A 49 3.86 -6.98 12.18
C ILE A 49 4.08 -5.95 13.30
N LEU A 50 5.31 -5.49 13.52
CA LEU A 50 5.61 -4.44 14.50
C LEU A 50 4.87 -3.14 14.14
N GLY A 51 4.89 -2.73 12.87
CA GLY A 51 4.15 -1.58 12.37
C GLY A 51 2.64 -1.70 12.63
N MET A 52 2.06 -2.87 12.37
CA MET A 52 0.64 -3.16 12.65
C MET A 52 0.29 -3.04 14.14
N ILE A 53 1.16 -3.56 15.03
CA ILE A 53 0.97 -3.44 16.49
C ILE A 53 1.03 -1.97 16.93
N LEU A 54 1.99 -1.20 16.41
CA LEU A 54 2.12 0.23 16.70
C LEU A 54 0.91 1.03 16.18
N GLY A 55 0.41 0.71 14.98
CA GLY A 55 -0.79 1.32 14.42
C GLY A 55 -2.06 1.01 15.23
N ALA A 56 -2.22 -0.22 15.69
CA ALA A 56 -3.31 -0.60 16.58
C ALA A 56 -3.21 0.10 17.95
N ALA A 57 -2.00 0.23 18.50
CA ALA A 57 -1.75 0.97 19.73
C ALA A 57 -2.04 2.48 19.55
N ALA A 58 -1.73 3.06 18.38
CA ALA A 58 -2.11 4.44 18.05
C ALA A 58 -3.63 4.61 18.07
N GLY A 59 -4.38 3.67 17.47
CA GLY A 59 -5.84 3.65 17.55
C GLY A 59 -6.33 3.62 19.00
N TRP A 60 -5.76 2.77 19.85
CA TRP A 60 -6.08 2.76 21.28
C TRP A 60 -5.85 4.11 21.97
N MET A 61 -4.75 4.80 21.66
CA MET A 61 -4.47 6.14 22.20
C MET A 61 -5.54 7.15 21.76
N PHE A 62 -5.97 7.13 20.50
CA PHE A 62 -7.00 8.03 19.97
C PHE A 62 -8.42 7.80 20.55
N TRP A 63 -8.65 6.70 21.25
CA TRP A 63 -9.90 6.50 22.01
C TRP A 63 -10.06 7.53 23.13
N HIS A 64 -8.94 7.98 23.73
CA HIS A 64 -8.93 8.93 24.82
C HIS A 64 -9.04 10.38 24.31
N SER A 65 -9.70 11.24 25.09
CA SER A 65 -9.94 12.66 24.71
C SER A 65 -8.78 13.56 25.09
N GLU A 66 -7.97 13.17 26.08
CA GLU A 66 -6.89 13.96 26.62
C GLU A 66 -5.78 14.18 25.59
N LEU A 67 -5.22 15.38 25.60
CA LEU A 67 -4.19 15.81 24.65
C LEU A 67 -2.95 14.90 24.69
N GLU A 68 -2.56 14.45 25.87
CA GLU A 68 -1.39 13.59 26.05
C GLU A 68 -1.52 12.27 25.27
N TYR A 69 -2.67 11.58 25.39
CA TYR A 69 -2.92 10.35 24.64
C TYR A 69 -2.96 10.61 23.12
N ASN A 70 -3.54 11.72 22.69
CA ASN A 70 -3.56 12.08 21.28
C ASN A 70 -2.15 12.34 20.73
N ILE A 71 -1.27 12.98 21.51
CA ILE A 71 0.15 13.16 21.13
C ILE A 71 0.84 11.79 20.98
N TRP A 72 0.68 10.91 21.96
CA TRP A 72 1.24 9.56 21.87
C TRP A 72 0.63 8.76 20.71
N GLY A 73 -0.64 8.91 20.43
CA GLY A 73 -1.31 8.33 19.26
C GLY A 73 -0.63 8.74 17.95
N VAL A 74 -0.35 10.04 17.79
CA VAL A 74 0.38 10.56 16.62
C VAL A 74 1.79 10.00 16.54
N VAL A 75 2.54 9.96 17.66
CA VAL A 75 3.90 9.41 17.68
C VAL A 75 3.91 7.93 17.28
N LEU A 76 2.99 7.13 17.84
CA LEU A 76 2.88 5.70 17.49
C LEU A 76 2.49 5.50 16.03
N MET A 77 1.60 6.34 15.49
CA MET A 77 1.22 6.30 14.08
C MET A 77 2.40 6.66 13.16
N MET A 78 3.20 7.64 13.53
CA MET A 78 4.43 7.96 12.80
C MET A 78 5.43 6.79 12.82
N LEU A 79 5.60 6.14 13.98
CA LEU A 79 6.48 4.97 14.09
C LEU A 79 5.94 3.78 13.26
N SER A 80 4.62 3.57 13.24
CA SER A 80 3.97 2.58 12.37
C SER A 80 4.29 2.85 10.89
N ASN A 81 4.15 4.09 10.44
CA ASN A 81 4.49 4.50 9.08
C ASN A 81 5.99 4.33 8.75
N PHE A 82 6.88 4.59 9.71
CA PHE A 82 8.30 4.28 9.54
C PHE A 82 8.58 2.78 9.42
N CYS A 83 7.87 1.93 10.16
CA CYS A 83 7.97 0.48 10.01
C CYS A 83 7.56 0.02 8.61
N ASP A 84 6.44 0.52 8.09
CA ASP A 84 5.94 0.29 6.74
C ASP A 84 6.97 0.71 5.66
N SER A 85 7.52 1.91 5.78
CA SER A 85 8.60 2.36 4.88
C SER A 85 9.83 1.45 4.94
N THR A 86 10.21 1.00 6.13
CA THR A 86 11.44 0.25 6.43
C THR A 86 11.35 -1.19 5.96
N ASP A 87 10.22 -1.87 6.12
CA ASP A 87 10.04 -3.26 5.71
C ASP A 87 10.13 -3.42 4.18
N GLY A 88 9.49 -2.50 3.44
CA GLY A 88 9.61 -2.45 1.98
C GLY A 88 11.03 -2.14 1.50
N GLN A 89 11.75 -1.24 2.18
CA GLN A 89 13.17 -0.99 1.89
C GLN A 89 14.03 -2.22 2.18
N LEU A 90 13.80 -2.88 3.32
CA LEU A 90 14.53 -4.09 3.72
C LEU A 90 14.26 -5.24 2.74
N ALA A 91 13.01 -5.44 2.32
CA ALA A 91 12.65 -6.46 1.34
C ALA A 91 13.37 -6.24 0.00
N ARG A 92 13.50 -4.97 -0.43
CA ARG A 92 14.23 -4.62 -1.66
C ARG A 92 15.74 -4.83 -1.53
N LEU A 93 16.36 -4.37 -0.42
CA LEU A 93 17.81 -4.48 -0.20
C LEU A 93 18.29 -5.89 0.13
N THR A 94 17.41 -6.78 0.58
CA THR A 94 17.74 -8.18 0.90
C THR A 94 17.27 -9.16 -0.17
N GLY A 95 16.52 -8.71 -1.18
CA GLY A 95 15.90 -9.57 -2.19
C GLY A 95 14.77 -10.46 -1.65
N LYS A 96 14.35 -10.27 -0.40
CA LYS A 96 13.30 -11.07 0.29
C LYS A 96 11.89 -10.55 0.00
N LYS A 97 11.60 -10.27 -1.27
CA LYS A 97 10.24 -9.89 -1.69
C LYS A 97 9.39 -11.15 -1.82
N THR A 98 8.29 -11.21 -1.08
CA THR A 98 7.32 -12.31 -1.14
C THR A 98 5.91 -11.77 -1.37
N LEU A 99 5.06 -12.57 -2.04
CA LEU A 99 3.64 -12.21 -2.20
C LEU A 99 2.96 -12.07 -0.84
N VAL A 100 3.27 -12.97 0.10
CA VAL A 100 2.75 -12.92 1.48
C VAL A 100 3.15 -11.62 2.17
N GLY A 101 4.42 -11.19 2.05
CA GLY A 101 4.89 -9.93 2.63
C GLY A 101 4.14 -8.72 2.07
N ARG A 102 3.93 -8.66 0.74
CA ARG A 102 3.20 -7.57 0.08
C ARG A 102 1.74 -7.46 0.53
N VAL A 103 1.04 -8.61 0.62
CA VAL A 103 -0.37 -8.61 1.05
C VAL A 103 -0.48 -8.32 2.54
N LEU A 104 0.48 -8.78 3.36
CA LEU A 104 0.52 -8.46 4.78
C LEU A 104 0.78 -6.97 5.02
N ASP A 105 1.61 -6.34 4.20
CA ASP A 105 1.88 -4.91 4.17
C ASP A 105 0.57 -4.11 3.95
N GLY A 106 -0.18 -4.41 2.89
CA GLY A 106 -1.51 -3.82 2.66
C GLY A 106 -2.50 -4.10 3.79
N PHE A 107 -2.54 -5.33 4.32
CA PHE A 107 -3.39 -5.68 5.45
C PHE A 107 -3.01 -4.93 6.74
N SER A 108 -1.72 -4.65 6.96
CA SER A 108 -1.23 -3.86 8.09
C SER A 108 -1.81 -2.43 8.08
N ALA A 109 -1.84 -1.81 6.91
CA ALA A 109 -2.47 -0.50 6.73
C ALA A 109 -3.98 -0.55 7.03
N ASP A 110 -4.70 -1.56 6.50
CA ASP A 110 -6.13 -1.75 6.74
C ASP A 110 -6.44 -1.90 8.23
N VAL A 111 -5.65 -2.69 8.98
CA VAL A 111 -5.80 -2.87 10.43
C VAL A 111 -5.57 -1.56 11.16
N THR A 112 -4.53 -0.81 10.81
CA THR A 112 -4.23 0.48 11.43
C THR A 112 -5.39 1.47 11.23
N PHE A 113 -5.87 1.63 10.00
CA PHE A 113 -7.01 2.51 9.71
C PHE A 113 -8.29 2.05 10.40
N PHE A 114 -8.58 0.75 10.40
CA PHE A 114 -9.72 0.20 11.12
C PHE A 114 -9.67 0.56 12.62
N CYS A 115 -8.53 0.35 13.29
CA CYS A 115 -8.36 0.68 14.71
C CYS A 115 -8.57 2.18 14.97
N VAL A 116 -8.05 3.05 14.10
CA VAL A 116 -8.21 4.50 14.23
C VAL A 116 -9.66 4.92 14.02
N TYR A 117 -10.32 4.49 12.94
CA TYR A 117 -11.73 4.81 12.69
C TYR A 117 -12.63 4.29 13.80
N PHE A 118 -12.37 3.06 14.27
CA PHE A 118 -13.12 2.46 15.37
C PHE A 118 -12.98 3.28 16.67
N ALA A 119 -11.75 3.60 17.05
CA ALA A 119 -11.46 4.34 18.28
C ALA A 119 -12.07 5.75 18.27
N LEU A 120 -11.89 6.47 17.16
CA LEU A 120 -12.49 7.80 16.98
C LEU A 120 -14.01 7.74 16.99
N SER A 121 -14.62 6.73 16.36
CA SER A 121 -16.08 6.56 16.37
C SER A 121 -16.60 6.28 17.79
N MET A 122 -15.94 5.41 18.55
CA MET A 122 -16.29 5.13 19.94
C MET A 122 -16.20 6.37 20.82
N ARG A 123 -15.14 7.16 20.67
CA ARG A 123 -14.96 8.42 21.38
C ARG A 123 -16.04 9.43 21.04
N MET A 124 -16.32 9.62 19.75
CA MET A 124 -17.23 10.66 19.28
C MET A 124 -18.71 10.33 19.54
N MET A 125 -19.07 9.08 19.87
CA MET A 125 -20.46 8.72 20.19
C MET A 125 -21.09 9.59 21.29
N THR A 126 -20.29 10.02 22.27
CA THR A 126 -20.72 10.83 23.42
C THR A 126 -20.48 12.33 23.23
N GLU A 127 -19.79 12.72 22.17
CA GLU A 127 -19.49 14.11 21.89
C GLU A 127 -20.68 14.81 21.21
N LEU A 128 -20.83 16.12 21.47
CA LEU A 128 -21.85 16.95 20.82
C LEU A 128 -21.47 17.23 19.35
N ILE A 129 -22.48 17.28 18.50
CA ILE A 129 -22.31 17.78 17.13
C ILE A 129 -21.98 19.26 17.21
N PRO A 130 -20.89 19.76 16.59
CA PRO A 130 -20.49 21.14 16.66
C PRO A 130 -21.63 22.12 16.31
N GLY A 131 -21.91 23.05 17.21
CA GLY A 131 -22.99 24.05 17.05
C GLY A 131 -24.38 23.54 17.38
N THR A 132 -24.55 22.41 18.03
CA THR A 132 -25.82 21.84 18.47
C THR A 132 -25.73 21.27 19.88
N ASP A 133 -26.91 21.04 20.52
CA ASP A 133 -27.01 20.35 21.79
C ASP A 133 -27.27 18.84 21.65
N VAL A 134 -27.06 18.31 20.44
CA VAL A 134 -27.29 16.88 20.09
C VAL A 134 -25.96 16.14 20.02
N THR A 135 -25.88 14.96 20.63
CA THR A 135 -24.72 14.06 20.52
C THR A 135 -24.70 13.32 19.18
N TRP A 136 -23.52 12.97 18.69
CA TRP A 136 -23.37 12.15 17.48
C TRP A 136 -24.08 10.78 17.63
N GLY A 137 -24.03 10.17 18.79
CA GLY A 137 -24.65 8.88 19.05
C GLY A 137 -24.25 7.81 17.99
N PRO A 138 -25.17 6.88 17.64
CA PRO A 138 -24.91 5.83 16.65
C PRO A 138 -24.64 6.33 15.22
N TRP A 139 -25.03 7.57 14.90
CA TRP A 139 -24.84 8.16 13.57
C TRP A 139 -23.38 8.31 13.18
N ILE A 140 -22.45 8.40 14.17
CA ILE A 140 -21.02 8.43 13.90
C ILE A 140 -20.53 7.19 13.15
N TRP A 141 -21.15 6.02 13.39
CA TRP A 141 -20.79 4.78 12.69
C TRP A 141 -21.19 4.81 11.22
N VAL A 142 -22.30 5.47 10.89
CA VAL A 142 -22.68 5.69 9.49
C VAL A 142 -21.64 6.58 8.80
N MET A 143 -21.20 7.65 9.46
CA MET A 143 -20.15 8.53 8.94
C MET A 143 -18.82 7.79 8.82
N ALA A 144 -18.42 7.00 9.80
CA ALA A 144 -17.19 6.22 9.75
C ALA A 144 -17.23 5.18 8.60
N PHE A 145 -18.37 4.53 8.38
CA PHE A 145 -18.58 3.62 7.26
C PHE A 145 -18.45 4.36 5.92
N MET A 146 -19.10 5.50 5.77
CA MET A 146 -19.03 6.33 4.56
C MET A 146 -17.60 6.81 4.31
N ALA A 147 -16.92 7.34 5.33
CA ALA A 147 -15.56 7.84 5.22
C ALA A 147 -14.54 6.71 4.98
N GLY A 148 -14.57 5.65 5.79
CA GLY A 148 -13.59 4.57 5.75
C GLY A 148 -13.80 3.62 4.56
N ILE A 149 -14.99 3.02 4.46
CA ILE A 149 -15.24 1.93 3.50
C ILE A 149 -15.69 2.44 2.14
N MET A 150 -16.55 3.47 2.09
CA MET A 150 -17.06 3.96 0.81
C MET A 150 -16.14 5.00 0.14
N SER A 151 -15.34 5.74 0.91
CA SER A 151 -14.46 6.78 0.38
C SER A 151 -12.98 6.38 0.46
N HIS A 152 -12.42 6.22 1.65
CA HIS A 152 -10.98 6.01 1.87
C HIS A 152 -10.46 4.72 1.21
N SER A 153 -11.08 3.58 1.48
CA SER A 153 -10.62 2.28 0.95
C SER A 153 -10.60 2.23 -0.58
N PRO A 154 -11.65 2.68 -1.33
CA PRO A 154 -11.58 2.76 -2.78
C PRO A 154 -10.53 3.74 -3.33
N GLN A 155 -10.29 4.86 -2.64
CA GLN A 155 -9.27 5.83 -3.05
C GLN A 155 -7.87 5.23 -2.91
N CYS A 156 -7.56 4.59 -1.79
CA CYS A 156 -6.28 3.91 -1.58
C CYS A 156 -6.05 2.81 -2.62
N LEU A 157 -7.08 1.97 -2.86
CA LEU A 157 -7.02 0.89 -3.86
C LEU A 157 -6.72 1.43 -5.27
N LEU A 158 -7.39 2.50 -5.70
CA LEU A 158 -7.18 3.09 -7.02
C LEU A 158 -5.85 3.83 -7.11
N SER A 159 -5.47 4.58 -6.09
CA SER A 159 -4.19 5.30 -6.03
C SER A 159 -3.01 4.32 -6.16
N ASP A 160 -3.03 3.22 -5.39
CA ASP A 160 -2.00 2.19 -5.52
C ASP A 160 -2.00 1.55 -6.92
N TYR A 161 -3.16 1.23 -7.47
CA TYR A 161 -3.25 0.63 -8.79
C TYR A 161 -2.72 1.54 -9.90
N TYR A 162 -3.07 2.83 -9.91
CA TYR A 162 -2.53 3.79 -10.88
C TYR A 162 -1.02 3.98 -10.71
N ARG A 163 -0.51 3.95 -9.49
CA ARG A 163 0.94 3.94 -9.23
C ARG A 163 1.60 2.70 -9.82
N GLN A 164 1.00 1.52 -9.69
CA GLN A 164 1.53 0.28 -10.28
C GLN A 164 1.47 0.31 -11.82
N ILE A 165 0.42 0.87 -12.41
CA ILE A 165 0.32 1.11 -13.86
C ILE A 165 1.49 2.00 -14.32
N HIS A 166 1.72 3.13 -13.64
CA HIS A 166 2.81 4.03 -13.97
C HIS A 166 4.18 3.34 -13.88
N LEU A 167 4.41 2.59 -12.80
CA LEU A 167 5.65 1.80 -12.63
C LEU A 167 5.82 0.74 -13.72
N PHE A 168 4.73 0.11 -14.17
CA PHE A 168 4.75 -0.85 -15.27
C PHE A 168 5.25 -0.20 -16.57
N PHE A 169 4.75 0.99 -16.92
CA PHE A 169 5.21 1.72 -18.09
C PHE A 169 6.63 2.24 -17.94
N LEU A 170 7.10 2.56 -16.73
CA LEU A 170 8.46 3.03 -16.48
C LEU A 170 9.51 1.91 -16.46
N LYS A 171 9.22 0.80 -15.79
CA LYS A 171 10.21 -0.23 -15.43
C LYS A 171 9.88 -1.62 -15.99
N GLY A 172 8.72 -1.79 -16.60
CA GLY A 172 8.23 -3.09 -17.06
C GLY A 172 7.64 -3.95 -15.93
N LYS A 173 7.34 -5.21 -16.27
CA LYS A 173 6.70 -6.17 -15.34
C LYS A 173 7.52 -6.44 -14.08
N GLU A 174 8.84 -6.48 -14.19
CA GLU A 174 9.74 -6.73 -13.05
C GLU A 174 9.79 -5.57 -12.05
N GLY A 175 9.52 -4.35 -12.51
CA GLY A 175 9.55 -3.13 -11.68
C GLY A 175 8.20 -2.72 -11.10
N SER A 176 7.12 -3.43 -11.45
CA SER A 176 5.74 -3.16 -11.02
C SER A 176 5.13 -4.37 -10.33
N GLU A 177 4.12 -4.11 -9.51
CA GLU A 177 3.30 -5.14 -8.83
C GLU A 177 1.92 -5.21 -9.49
N LEU A 178 1.87 -5.07 -10.83
CA LEU A 178 0.65 -5.14 -11.62
C LEU A 178 0.29 -6.60 -11.88
N ASP A 179 -0.39 -7.22 -10.92
CA ASP A 179 -0.80 -8.61 -10.99
C ASP A 179 -2.17 -8.75 -11.67
N LYS A 180 -2.32 -9.79 -12.50
CA LYS A 180 -3.60 -10.12 -13.12
C LYS A 180 -4.46 -10.97 -12.18
N SER A 181 -5.74 -10.65 -12.06
CA SER A 181 -6.68 -11.39 -11.21
C SER A 181 -6.81 -12.86 -11.60
N GLU A 182 -6.78 -13.17 -12.90
CA GLU A 182 -6.82 -14.53 -13.39
C GLU A 182 -5.71 -15.42 -12.86
N GLU A 183 -4.47 -14.89 -12.83
CA GLU A 183 -3.30 -15.56 -12.27
C GLU A 183 -3.46 -15.79 -10.77
N GLN A 184 -3.94 -14.78 -10.04
CA GLN A 184 -4.15 -14.88 -8.59
C GLN A 184 -5.26 -15.86 -8.23
N TRP A 185 -6.32 -15.94 -9.04
CA TRP A 185 -7.35 -16.97 -8.90
C TRP A 185 -6.81 -18.38 -9.19
N ARG A 186 -5.88 -18.53 -10.13
CA ARG A 186 -5.21 -19.80 -10.38
C ARG A 186 -4.41 -20.23 -9.16
N ILE A 187 -3.56 -19.33 -8.62
CA ILE A 187 -2.75 -19.58 -7.41
C ILE A 187 -3.66 -19.97 -6.23
N PHE A 188 -4.79 -19.29 -6.03
CA PHE A 188 -5.77 -19.64 -5.00
C PHE A 188 -6.31 -21.07 -5.16
N ARG A 189 -6.65 -21.48 -6.38
CA ARG A 189 -7.18 -22.83 -6.65
C ARG A 189 -6.16 -23.92 -6.39
N GLU A 190 -4.88 -23.65 -6.60
CA GLU A 190 -3.77 -24.58 -6.37
C GLU A 190 -3.44 -24.76 -4.88
N GLN A 191 -3.93 -23.88 -4.00
CA GLN A 191 -3.66 -23.99 -2.56
C GLN A 191 -4.32 -25.22 -1.94
N PRO A 192 -3.62 -25.96 -1.06
CA PRO A 192 -4.17 -27.11 -0.35
C PRO A 192 -5.43 -26.74 0.47
N LYS A 193 -6.49 -27.54 0.37
CA LYS A 193 -7.76 -27.28 1.08
C LYS A 193 -7.58 -27.17 2.61
N LYS A 194 -6.59 -27.84 3.18
CA LYS A 194 -6.27 -27.83 4.62
C LYS A 194 -5.62 -26.52 5.09
N ALA A 195 -5.01 -25.75 4.19
CA ALA A 195 -4.31 -24.50 4.50
C ALA A 195 -5.30 -23.31 4.55
N LEU A 196 -6.26 -23.32 5.48
CA LEU A 196 -7.35 -22.35 5.56
C LEU A 196 -6.85 -20.89 5.59
N PHE A 197 -5.82 -20.61 6.38
CA PHE A 197 -5.24 -19.26 6.49
C PHE A 197 -4.71 -18.78 5.12
N PHE A 198 -3.86 -19.58 4.47
CA PHE A 198 -3.32 -19.22 3.15
C PHE A 198 -4.40 -19.13 2.08
N ARG A 199 -5.41 -20.00 2.12
CA ARG A 199 -6.54 -19.93 1.20
C ARG A 199 -7.34 -18.64 1.36
N ALA A 200 -7.68 -18.24 2.60
CA ALA A 200 -8.36 -16.99 2.87
C ALA A 200 -7.53 -15.79 2.39
N PHE A 201 -6.22 -15.83 2.61
CA PHE A 201 -5.27 -14.83 2.18
C PHE A 201 -5.23 -14.68 0.65
N TYR A 202 -5.00 -15.77 -0.10
CA TYR A 202 -4.98 -15.72 -1.57
C TYR A 202 -6.35 -15.40 -2.19
N TYR A 203 -7.44 -15.81 -1.55
CA TYR A 203 -8.79 -15.42 -1.96
C TYR A 203 -8.98 -13.90 -1.89
N ASN A 204 -8.64 -13.29 -0.75
CA ASN A 204 -8.76 -11.84 -0.57
C ASN A 204 -7.87 -11.08 -1.55
N TYR A 205 -6.65 -11.56 -1.80
CA TYR A 205 -5.76 -10.93 -2.76
C TYR A 205 -6.26 -11.04 -4.20
N ALA A 206 -6.75 -12.21 -4.62
CA ALA A 206 -7.36 -12.39 -5.95
C ALA A 206 -8.58 -11.50 -6.14
N LYS A 207 -9.43 -11.37 -5.09
CA LYS A 207 -10.58 -10.46 -5.07
C LYS A 207 -10.16 -8.98 -5.15
N TYR A 208 -9.08 -8.61 -4.48
CA TYR A 208 -8.48 -7.28 -4.54
C TYR A 208 -8.05 -6.95 -5.97
N CYS A 209 -7.26 -7.80 -6.63
CA CYS A 209 -6.84 -7.63 -8.03
C CYS A 209 -8.07 -7.54 -8.98
N ALA A 210 -9.06 -8.42 -8.82
CA ALA A 210 -10.27 -8.39 -9.62
C ALA A 210 -11.08 -7.10 -9.44
N THR A 211 -11.05 -6.50 -8.25
CA THR A 211 -11.71 -5.23 -7.99
C THR A 211 -11.00 -4.07 -8.66
N GLN A 212 -9.66 -4.07 -8.67
CA GLN A 212 -8.85 -3.10 -9.40
C GLN A 212 -9.14 -3.15 -10.90
N GLU A 213 -9.10 -4.34 -11.51
CA GLU A 213 -9.39 -4.55 -12.94
C GLU A 213 -10.81 -4.10 -13.30
N ARG A 214 -11.82 -4.46 -12.49
CA ARG A 214 -13.22 -4.07 -12.70
C ARG A 214 -13.43 -2.55 -12.69
N ARG A 215 -12.67 -1.83 -11.85
CA ARG A 215 -12.76 -0.36 -11.74
C ARG A 215 -11.98 0.38 -12.83
N THR A 216 -11.09 -0.29 -13.55
CA THR A 216 -10.22 0.29 -14.58
C THR A 216 -10.45 -0.33 -15.97
N LYS A 217 -11.71 -0.49 -16.37
CA LYS A 217 -12.11 -1.16 -17.62
C LYS A 217 -11.41 -0.62 -18.86
N ASN A 218 -11.34 0.70 -19.00
CA ASN A 218 -10.70 1.34 -20.15
C ASN A 218 -9.22 0.99 -20.25
N PHE A 219 -8.53 0.95 -19.10
CA PHE A 219 -7.14 0.51 -19.07
C PHE A 219 -6.99 -0.97 -19.46
N GLN A 220 -7.88 -1.86 -18.98
CA GLN A 220 -7.84 -3.28 -19.35
C GLN A 220 -8.07 -3.47 -20.86
N LEU A 221 -9.01 -2.74 -21.46
CA LEU A 221 -9.26 -2.77 -22.90
C LEU A 221 -8.04 -2.29 -23.69
N MET A 222 -7.45 -1.16 -23.29
CA MET A 222 -6.23 -0.64 -23.90
C MET A 222 -5.07 -1.65 -23.82
N MET A 223 -4.87 -2.29 -22.68
CA MET A 223 -3.83 -3.31 -22.49
C MET A 223 -4.08 -4.57 -23.33
N ALA A 224 -5.32 -5.01 -23.46
CA ALA A 224 -5.70 -6.13 -24.32
C ALA A 224 -5.43 -5.81 -25.80
N GLU A 225 -5.83 -4.64 -26.26
CA GLU A 225 -5.58 -4.18 -27.64
C GLU A 225 -4.10 -4.04 -27.93
N ALA A 226 -3.33 -3.43 -27.02
CA ALA A 226 -1.88 -3.30 -27.14
C ALA A 226 -1.18 -4.67 -27.18
N THR A 227 -1.63 -5.62 -26.35
CA THR A 227 -1.11 -7.00 -26.34
C THR A 227 -1.40 -7.72 -27.66
N ASN A 228 -2.59 -7.54 -28.22
CA ASN A 228 -2.95 -8.12 -29.51
C ASN A 228 -2.13 -7.53 -30.67
N ARG A 229 -1.84 -6.24 -30.60
CA ARG A 229 -1.08 -5.53 -31.68
C ARG A 229 0.43 -5.77 -31.61
N TYR A 230 0.99 -5.81 -30.40
CA TYR A 230 2.47 -5.82 -30.21
C TYR A 230 2.99 -7.13 -29.58
N GLY A 231 2.12 -8.10 -29.31
CA GLY A 231 2.45 -9.38 -28.70
C GLY A 231 2.60 -9.31 -27.17
N ALA A 232 2.70 -10.46 -26.52
CA ALA A 232 2.94 -10.60 -25.08
C ALA A 232 4.29 -11.31 -24.84
N PRO A 233 5.16 -10.76 -23.96
CA PRO A 233 4.99 -9.53 -23.15
C PRO A 233 5.15 -8.25 -23.97
N LEU A 234 4.37 -7.22 -23.62
CA LEU A 234 4.44 -5.91 -24.29
C LEU A 234 5.86 -5.37 -24.21
N ASN A 235 6.50 -5.14 -25.36
CA ASN A 235 7.82 -4.56 -25.42
C ASN A 235 7.73 -3.04 -25.20
N LEU A 236 7.70 -2.64 -23.92
CA LEU A 236 7.54 -1.26 -23.48
C LEU A 236 8.66 -0.30 -23.99
N PRO A 237 9.95 -0.72 -24.07
CA PRO A 237 10.97 0.13 -24.70
C PRO A 237 10.69 0.43 -26.16
N ALA A 238 10.16 -0.53 -26.92
CA ALA A 238 9.77 -0.32 -28.31
C ALA A 238 8.56 0.61 -28.45
N ALA A 239 7.50 0.40 -27.64
CA ALA A 239 6.33 1.26 -27.61
C ALA A 239 6.67 2.71 -27.23
N ARG A 240 7.59 2.94 -26.28
CA ARG A 240 8.10 4.28 -25.93
C ARG A 240 8.93 4.92 -27.04
N SER A 241 9.69 4.14 -27.80
CA SER A 241 10.46 4.68 -28.93
C SER A 241 9.53 5.17 -30.04
N GLU A 242 8.38 4.51 -30.25
CA GLU A 242 7.35 4.94 -31.18
C GLU A 242 6.59 6.19 -30.70
N GLU A 243 6.20 6.29 -29.43
CA GLU A 243 5.60 7.51 -28.87
C GLU A 243 6.53 8.73 -29.02
N ARG A 244 7.82 8.56 -28.75
CA ARG A 244 8.81 9.62 -28.95
C ARG A 244 9.02 9.97 -30.42
N ARG A 245 8.85 9.03 -31.33
CA ARG A 245 8.95 9.23 -32.76
C ARG A 245 7.72 9.97 -33.29
N VAL A 246 6.53 9.53 -32.95
CA VAL A 246 5.26 10.19 -33.31
C VAL A 246 5.18 11.59 -32.69
N GLY A 247 5.59 11.78 -31.43
CA GLY A 247 5.63 13.10 -30.80
C GLY A 247 6.64 14.06 -31.42
N LYS A 248 7.68 13.59 -32.15
CA LYS A 248 8.61 14.41 -32.88
C LYS A 248 8.16 14.72 -34.31
N GLU A 249 7.30 13.90 -34.88
CA GLU A 249 6.71 14.12 -36.21
C GLU A 249 5.50 15.06 -36.18
N CYS A 250 4.95 15.35 -34.94
CA CYS A 250 3.85 16.29 -34.74
C CYS A 250 4.31 17.71 -34.31
N VAL A 251 5.61 17.99 -34.24
CA VAL A 251 6.22 19.30 -34.01
C VAL A 251 6.96 19.74 -35.25
#